data_fe7e3ebde8d0a39453d70bc2107b29e7
#
_entry.id   fe7e3ebde8d0a39453d70bc2107b29e7
#
_cell.length_a   1.000
_cell.length_b   1.000
_cell.length_c   1.000
_cell.angle_alpha   90.00
_cell.angle_beta   90.00
_cell.angle_gamma   90.00
#
_symmetry.space_group_name_H-M   'P 1'
#
loop_
_entity.id
_entity.type
_entity.pdbx_description
1 polymer ?
#
loop_
_entity_poly.entity_id
_entity_poly.type
_entity_poly.pdbx_seq_one_letter_code
_entity_poly.pdbx_strand_id
1 'polypeptide(L)'
;PNIESRFFSSLAKNLEQRCRAEGYALFITNSDGLPENDLDLLALLVTRGVDGIFLVVADELADDSVLVDELSHLPVPYVMIDRVVDNLSCDKVLFDHEQGGYMATKYLLEKGHERIACMVNAAKSMTGRKRLAGYERALTEAGVAFDPSLVVETDYYISDAYEASANVLDTDATAVFASSDNIALGLLKRLYQ
;
A
#
# COMPACT_ATOMS: atom_id res chain seq x y z
N PRO A 1 9.37 0.11 -1.75
CA PRO A 1 8.38 -0.98 -1.61
C PRO A 1 9.05 -2.35 -1.61
N ASN A 2 8.34 -3.40 -1.17
CA ASN A 2 8.87 -4.75 -1.22
C ASN A 2 8.52 -5.42 -2.55
N ILE A 3 9.53 -5.80 -3.33
CA ILE A 3 9.37 -6.46 -4.64
C ILE A 3 8.77 -7.88 -4.53
N GLU A 4 8.77 -8.51 -3.37
CA GLU A 4 8.11 -9.78 -3.13
C GLU A 4 6.58 -9.66 -3.17
N SER A 5 6.03 -8.46 -2.99
CA SER A 5 4.62 -8.21 -3.18
C SER A 5 4.22 -8.49 -4.63
N ARG A 6 3.17 -9.31 -4.82
CA ARG A 6 2.64 -9.64 -6.13
C ARG A 6 2.23 -8.39 -6.94
N PHE A 7 1.74 -7.36 -6.25
CA PHE A 7 1.39 -6.09 -6.89
C PHE A 7 2.62 -5.43 -7.49
N PHE A 8 3.69 -5.21 -6.71
CA PHE A 8 4.89 -4.52 -7.17
C PHE A 8 5.69 -5.33 -8.18
N SER A 9 5.77 -6.66 -8.03
CA SER A 9 6.43 -7.52 -9.02
C SER A 9 5.68 -7.55 -10.36
N SER A 10 4.34 -7.54 -10.34
CA SER A 10 3.54 -7.43 -11.56
C SER A 10 3.67 -6.05 -12.21
N LEU A 11 3.70 -4.98 -11.42
CA LEU A 11 3.93 -3.62 -11.91
C LEU A 11 5.28 -3.52 -12.60
N ALA A 12 6.36 -3.97 -11.94
CA ALA A 12 7.72 -3.96 -12.48
C ALA A 12 7.82 -4.73 -13.80
N LYS A 13 7.21 -5.92 -13.86
CA LYS A 13 7.16 -6.72 -15.09
C LYS A 13 6.47 -5.99 -16.25
N ASN A 14 5.33 -5.36 -15.98
CA ASN A 14 4.58 -4.64 -17.02
C ASN A 14 5.33 -3.37 -17.48
N LEU A 15 5.96 -2.64 -16.55
CA LEU A 15 6.80 -1.50 -16.89
C LEU A 15 8.00 -1.95 -17.75
N GLU A 16 8.69 -3.03 -17.37
CA GLU A 16 9.81 -3.57 -18.17
C GLU A 16 9.39 -3.88 -19.60
N GLN A 17 8.27 -4.57 -19.78
CA GLN A 17 7.77 -4.92 -21.11
C GLN A 17 7.47 -3.67 -21.95
N ARG A 18 6.88 -2.64 -21.35
CA ARG A 18 6.57 -1.38 -22.05
C ARG A 18 7.83 -0.60 -22.37
N CYS A 19 8.76 -0.43 -21.43
CA CYS A 19 10.04 0.24 -21.65
C CYS A 19 10.81 -0.44 -22.78
N ARG A 20 10.90 -1.76 -22.78
CA ARG A 20 11.59 -2.52 -23.82
C ARG A 20 10.96 -2.34 -25.20
N ALA A 21 9.64 -2.27 -25.29
CA ALA A 21 8.93 -2.04 -26.54
C ALA A 21 9.26 -0.66 -27.15
N GLU A 22 9.58 0.32 -26.30
CA GLU A 22 9.98 1.69 -26.68
C GLU A 22 11.52 1.86 -26.77
N GLY A 23 12.29 0.77 -26.63
CA GLY A 23 13.76 0.79 -26.77
C GLY A 23 14.51 1.17 -25.50
N TYR A 24 13.86 1.21 -24.33
CA TYR A 24 14.47 1.48 -23.04
C TYR A 24 14.78 0.20 -22.28
N ALA A 25 15.84 0.23 -21.46
CA ALA A 25 16.12 -0.78 -20.45
C ALA A 25 15.61 -0.31 -19.09
N LEU A 26 14.92 -1.18 -18.34
CA LEU A 26 14.46 -0.89 -16.98
C LEU A 26 15.47 -1.42 -15.95
N PHE A 27 16.03 -0.52 -15.12
CA PHE A 27 16.75 -0.89 -13.90
C PHE A 27 15.77 -0.91 -12.75
N ILE A 28 15.75 -1.99 -11.98
CA ILE A 28 14.87 -2.12 -10.80
C ILE A 28 15.74 -2.05 -9.55
N THR A 29 15.40 -1.14 -8.65
CA THR A 29 15.97 -1.04 -7.31
C THR A 29 14.87 -1.30 -6.29
N ASN A 30 15.21 -1.91 -5.17
CA ASN A 30 14.27 -2.25 -4.11
C ASN A 30 14.78 -1.71 -2.77
N SER A 31 13.99 -0.84 -2.15
CA SER A 31 14.32 -0.22 -0.86
C SER A 31 13.83 -1.02 0.34
N ASP A 32 13.10 -2.11 0.11
CA ASP A 32 12.46 -2.95 1.15
C ASP A 32 11.55 -2.17 2.12
N GLY A 33 11.06 -1.00 1.67
CA GLY A 33 10.23 -0.10 2.50
C GLY A 33 11.03 0.65 3.56
N LEU A 34 12.36 0.68 3.43
CA LEU A 34 13.26 1.41 4.32
C LEU A 34 13.52 2.81 3.75
N PRO A 35 13.10 3.86 4.46
CA PRO A 35 13.20 5.25 3.99
C PRO A 35 14.63 5.68 3.63
N GLU A 36 15.60 5.30 4.45
CA GLU A 36 17.01 5.60 4.23
C GLU A 36 17.55 5.06 2.91
N ASN A 37 16.98 3.94 2.43
CA ASN A 37 17.38 3.35 1.15
C ASN A 37 16.81 4.10 -0.05
N ASP A 38 15.67 4.79 0.07
CA ASP A 38 15.04 5.49 -1.06
C ASP A 38 15.95 6.61 -1.58
N LEU A 39 16.54 7.42 -0.69
CA LEU A 39 17.45 8.52 -1.08
C LEU A 39 18.75 8.01 -1.72
N ASP A 40 19.36 6.99 -1.14
CA ASP A 40 20.59 6.39 -1.66
C ASP A 40 20.37 5.77 -3.05
N LEU A 41 19.22 5.12 -3.26
CA LEU A 41 18.87 4.51 -4.54
C LEU A 41 18.54 5.56 -5.60
N LEU A 42 17.90 6.68 -5.25
CA LEU A 42 17.70 7.81 -6.15
C LEU A 42 19.03 8.39 -6.61
N ALA A 43 19.95 8.67 -5.70
CA ALA A 43 21.30 9.16 -6.01
C ALA A 43 22.08 8.17 -6.89
N LEU A 44 21.96 6.87 -6.61
CA LEU A 44 22.57 5.82 -7.44
C LEU A 44 22.03 5.85 -8.88
N LEU A 45 20.70 5.90 -9.07
CA LEU A 45 20.08 5.93 -10.39
C LEU A 45 20.50 7.17 -11.20
N VAL A 46 20.50 8.35 -10.58
CA VAL A 46 21.00 9.59 -11.22
C VAL A 46 22.47 9.44 -11.63
N THR A 47 23.31 8.91 -10.74
CA THR A 47 24.74 8.68 -11.04
C THR A 47 24.94 7.69 -12.20
N ARG A 48 24.04 6.72 -12.36
CA ARG A 48 24.05 5.77 -13.50
C ARG A 48 23.54 6.35 -14.79
N GLY A 49 23.04 7.59 -14.79
CA GLY A 49 22.62 8.31 -15.99
C GLY A 49 21.32 7.77 -16.59
N VAL A 50 20.34 7.44 -15.75
CA VAL A 50 19.01 7.03 -16.23
C VAL A 50 18.29 8.21 -16.91
N ASP A 51 17.45 7.91 -17.89
CA ASP A 51 16.68 8.92 -18.65
C ASP A 51 15.42 9.37 -17.89
N GLY A 52 14.96 8.60 -16.92
CA GLY A 52 13.79 8.91 -16.09
C GLY A 52 13.55 7.85 -15.02
N ILE A 53 12.66 8.14 -14.07
CA ILE A 53 12.42 7.29 -12.91
C ILE A 53 10.92 7.05 -12.71
N PHE A 54 10.53 5.78 -12.53
CA PHE A 54 9.26 5.40 -11.92
C PHE A 54 9.48 5.20 -10.43
N LEU A 55 8.86 6.02 -9.61
CA LEU A 55 9.10 6.08 -8.17
C LEU A 55 7.89 5.60 -7.37
N VAL A 56 8.11 4.67 -6.46
CA VAL A 56 7.17 4.30 -5.40
C VAL A 56 7.89 4.52 -4.08
N VAL A 57 7.50 5.51 -3.31
CA VAL A 57 8.15 5.85 -2.04
C VAL A 57 7.70 4.91 -0.91
N ALA A 58 8.48 4.82 0.16
CA ALA A 58 8.04 4.25 1.41
C ALA A 58 6.95 5.16 2.04
N ASP A 59 5.94 4.58 2.69
CA ASP A 59 4.85 5.37 3.28
C ASP A 59 5.35 6.34 4.36
N GLU A 60 6.35 5.95 5.11
CA GLU A 60 6.96 6.75 6.18
C GLU A 60 7.61 8.03 5.67
N LEU A 61 7.98 8.08 4.38
CA LEU A 61 8.57 9.25 3.73
C LEU A 61 7.55 10.20 3.10
N ALA A 62 6.26 9.85 3.08
CA ALA A 62 5.26 10.67 2.42
C ALA A 62 5.21 12.13 2.94
N ASP A 63 5.61 12.35 4.19
CA ASP A 63 5.68 13.67 4.84
C ASP A 63 7.13 14.14 5.07
N ASP A 64 8.15 13.45 4.50
CA ASP A 64 9.57 13.78 4.72
C ASP A 64 10.01 14.99 3.88
N SER A 65 10.42 16.05 4.56
CA SER A 65 10.89 17.28 3.93
C SER A 65 12.20 17.08 3.14
N VAL A 66 13.06 16.13 3.54
CA VAL A 66 14.33 15.84 2.84
C VAL A 66 14.06 15.18 1.50
N LEU A 67 13.16 14.20 1.46
CA LEU A 67 12.76 13.56 0.20
C LEU A 67 12.06 14.57 -0.73
N VAL A 68 11.22 15.45 -0.19
CA VAL A 68 10.57 16.51 -0.96
C VAL A 68 11.59 17.43 -1.62
N ASP A 69 12.61 17.84 -0.87
CA ASP A 69 13.67 18.73 -1.38
C ASP A 69 14.49 18.03 -2.47
N GLU A 70 14.94 16.81 -2.25
CA GLU A 70 15.71 16.01 -3.21
C GLU A 70 14.90 15.76 -4.51
N LEU A 71 13.63 15.38 -4.40
CA LEU A 71 12.76 15.17 -5.56
C LEU A 71 12.46 16.46 -6.33
N SER A 72 12.38 17.61 -5.64
CA SER A 72 12.17 18.91 -6.26
C SER A 72 13.36 19.37 -7.11
N HIS A 73 14.56 18.89 -6.81
CA HIS A 73 15.80 19.22 -7.48
C HIS A 73 16.35 18.08 -8.36
N LEU A 74 15.59 16.99 -8.51
CA LEU A 74 16.03 15.82 -9.27
C LEU A 74 16.30 16.18 -10.74
N PRO A 75 17.50 15.88 -11.28
CA PRO A 75 17.90 16.33 -12.61
C PRO A 75 17.27 15.50 -13.76
N VAL A 76 16.46 14.49 -13.44
CA VAL A 76 15.78 13.62 -14.39
C VAL A 76 14.28 13.63 -14.17
N PRO A 77 13.44 13.48 -15.21
CA PRO A 77 12.00 13.39 -15.03
C PRO A 77 11.62 12.13 -14.25
N TYR A 78 10.56 12.24 -13.45
CA TYR A 78 10.04 11.10 -12.71
C TYR A 78 8.52 11.10 -12.65
N VAL A 79 7.96 9.90 -12.48
CA VAL A 79 6.53 9.66 -12.28
C VAL A 79 6.37 8.90 -10.97
N MET A 80 5.54 9.42 -10.07
CA MET A 80 5.21 8.72 -8.83
C MET A 80 4.05 7.75 -9.03
N ILE A 81 4.16 6.55 -8.47
CA ILE A 81 3.15 5.51 -8.61
C ILE A 81 2.68 5.02 -7.24
N ASP A 82 1.38 4.94 -7.03
CA ASP A 82 0.70 4.37 -5.86
C ASP A 82 0.92 5.18 -4.57
N ARG A 83 2.15 5.23 -4.10
CA ARG A 83 2.57 6.00 -2.92
C ARG A 83 3.24 7.27 -3.37
N VAL A 84 2.71 8.40 -2.94
CA VAL A 84 3.11 9.70 -3.46
C VAL A 84 3.33 10.70 -2.35
N VAL A 85 4.13 11.70 -2.65
CA VAL A 85 4.26 12.92 -1.85
C VAL A 85 3.36 13.98 -2.47
N ASP A 86 2.43 14.52 -1.69
CA ASP A 86 1.36 15.39 -2.24
C ASP A 86 1.88 16.72 -2.75
N ASN A 87 2.87 17.31 -2.07
CA ASN A 87 3.38 18.67 -2.35
C ASN A 87 4.35 18.77 -3.53
N LEU A 88 4.53 17.69 -4.33
CA LEU A 88 5.43 17.67 -5.48
C LEU A 88 4.67 17.87 -6.78
N SER A 89 5.22 18.74 -7.65
CA SER A 89 4.72 18.97 -9.01
C SER A 89 5.36 17.96 -9.97
N CYS A 90 4.78 16.78 -10.08
CA CYS A 90 5.18 15.71 -11.01
C CYS A 90 3.96 14.91 -11.46
N ASP A 91 4.13 14.12 -12.50
CA ASP A 91 3.09 13.16 -12.91
C ASP A 91 2.91 12.07 -11.84
N LYS A 92 1.64 11.72 -11.57
CA LYS A 92 1.27 10.74 -10.55
C LYS A 92 0.27 9.74 -11.10
N VAL A 93 0.52 8.46 -10.87
CA VAL A 93 -0.42 7.37 -11.16
C VAL A 93 -0.91 6.80 -9.84
N LEU A 94 -2.17 7.03 -9.51
CA LEU A 94 -2.74 6.71 -8.21
C LEU A 94 -3.82 5.65 -8.32
N PHE A 95 -3.99 4.90 -7.23
CA PHE A 95 -5.17 4.07 -6.99
C PHE A 95 -6.05 4.73 -5.94
N ASP A 96 -7.36 4.62 -6.12
CA ASP A 96 -8.31 5.09 -5.12
C ASP A 96 -8.44 4.05 -3.98
N HIS A 97 -7.51 4.13 -3.04
CA HIS A 97 -7.45 3.21 -1.91
C HIS A 97 -8.66 3.34 -0.97
N GLU A 98 -9.20 4.55 -0.82
CA GLU A 98 -10.40 4.78 -0.02
C GLU A 98 -11.61 4.11 -0.69
N GLN A 99 -11.78 4.31 -1.99
CA GLN A 99 -12.83 3.64 -2.73
C GLN A 99 -12.67 2.12 -2.71
N GLY A 100 -11.44 1.60 -2.73
CA GLY A 100 -11.15 0.17 -2.59
C GLY A 100 -11.63 -0.39 -1.24
N GLY A 101 -11.29 0.27 -0.14
CA GLY A 101 -11.77 -0.10 1.20
C GLY A 101 -13.28 -0.02 1.33
N TYR A 102 -13.88 1.06 0.79
CA TYR A 102 -15.32 1.24 0.75
C TYR A 102 -16.02 0.10 0.00
N MET A 103 -15.59 -0.22 -1.21
CA MET A 103 -16.22 -1.27 -2.04
C MET A 103 -16.13 -2.65 -1.39
N ALA A 104 -15.00 -3.00 -0.81
CA ALA A 104 -14.81 -4.28 -0.14
C ALA A 104 -15.73 -4.40 1.09
N THR A 105 -15.79 -3.36 1.91
CA THR A 105 -16.64 -3.34 3.11
C THR A 105 -18.12 -3.33 2.75
N LYS A 106 -18.51 -2.52 1.78
CA LYS A 106 -19.88 -2.48 1.26
C LYS A 106 -20.35 -3.85 0.76
N TYR A 107 -19.47 -4.58 0.05
CA TYR A 107 -19.81 -5.93 -0.39
C TYR A 107 -20.11 -6.88 0.79
N LEU A 108 -19.34 -6.79 1.89
CA LEU A 108 -19.60 -7.59 3.09
C LEU A 108 -20.91 -7.20 3.76
N LEU A 109 -21.21 -5.90 3.84
CA LEU A 109 -22.50 -5.39 4.36
C LEU A 109 -23.69 -5.88 3.52
N GLU A 110 -23.57 -5.87 2.18
CA GLU A 110 -24.59 -6.41 1.26
C GLU A 110 -24.80 -7.93 1.40
N LYS A 111 -23.82 -8.65 1.97
CA LYS A 111 -23.94 -10.07 2.36
C LYS A 111 -24.58 -10.27 3.75
N GLY A 112 -24.92 -9.20 4.43
CA GLY A 112 -25.59 -9.23 5.74
C GLY A 112 -24.63 -9.25 6.93
N HIS A 113 -23.35 -9.00 6.72
CA HIS A 113 -22.40 -8.88 7.84
C HIS A 113 -22.45 -7.45 8.41
N GLU A 114 -22.69 -7.31 9.70
CA GLU A 114 -22.65 -6.03 10.42
C GLU A 114 -21.42 -5.95 11.35
N ARG A 115 -20.91 -7.10 11.84
CA ARG A 115 -19.69 -7.21 12.63
C ARG A 115 -18.54 -7.62 11.72
N ILE A 116 -17.83 -6.63 11.16
CA ILE A 116 -16.76 -6.82 10.17
C ILE A 116 -15.44 -6.38 10.78
N ALA A 117 -14.48 -7.28 10.96
CA ALA A 117 -13.15 -6.87 11.37
C ALA A 117 -12.37 -6.27 10.16
N CYS A 118 -11.50 -5.31 10.44
CA CYS A 118 -10.63 -4.69 9.47
C CYS A 118 -9.16 -4.96 9.83
N MET A 119 -8.45 -5.77 9.04
CA MET A 119 -7.01 -5.97 9.19
C MET A 119 -6.27 -5.01 8.26
N VAL A 120 -5.50 -4.09 8.81
CA VAL A 120 -4.94 -2.97 8.05
C VAL A 120 -3.59 -2.52 8.63
N ASN A 121 -2.73 -1.91 7.80
CA ASN A 121 -1.58 -1.13 8.23
C ASN A 121 -1.92 0.36 8.14
N ALA A 122 -2.63 0.89 9.12
CA ALA A 122 -2.99 2.31 9.16
C ALA A 122 -2.00 3.14 10.01
N ALA A 123 -1.30 2.49 10.93
CA ALA A 123 -0.33 3.17 11.80
C ALA A 123 0.88 3.70 11.00
N LYS A 124 1.36 2.92 9.99
CA LYS A 124 2.60 3.20 9.25
C LYS A 124 2.39 3.45 7.76
N SER A 125 1.16 3.33 7.23
CA SER A 125 0.90 3.36 5.79
C SER A 125 -0.20 4.34 5.43
N MET A 126 0.10 5.33 4.58
CA MET A 126 -0.89 6.26 4.04
C MET A 126 -1.96 5.52 3.22
N THR A 127 -1.56 4.52 2.43
CA THR A 127 -2.51 3.69 1.68
C THR A 127 -3.40 2.86 2.61
N GLY A 128 -2.86 2.40 3.74
CA GLY A 128 -3.62 1.73 4.80
C GLY A 128 -4.65 2.64 5.44
N ARG A 129 -4.26 3.88 5.79
CA ARG A 129 -5.18 4.90 6.34
C ARG A 129 -6.34 5.18 5.40
N LYS A 130 -6.08 5.33 4.10
CA LYS A 130 -7.12 5.55 3.09
C LYS A 130 -8.08 4.35 3.00
N ARG A 131 -7.56 3.11 3.06
CA ARG A 131 -8.41 1.90 3.05
C ARG A 131 -9.28 1.81 4.31
N LEU A 132 -8.73 2.16 5.48
CA LEU A 132 -9.49 2.24 6.73
C LEU A 132 -10.59 3.31 6.64
N ALA A 133 -10.30 4.50 6.10
CA ALA A 133 -11.30 5.54 5.89
C ALA A 133 -12.45 5.06 4.98
N GLY A 134 -12.14 4.29 3.93
CA GLY A 134 -13.15 3.65 3.08
C GLY A 134 -14.02 2.64 3.83
N TYR A 135 -13.41 1.84 4.71
CA TYR A 135 -14.14 0.91 5.59
C TYR A 135 -15.09 1.68 6.52
N GLU A 136 -14.62 2.71 7.21
CA GLU A 136 -15.44 3.54 8.12
C GLU A 136 -16.59 4.22 7.38
N ARG A 137 -16.33 4.75 6.18
CA ARG A 137 -17.36 5.37 5.34
C ARG A 137 -18.46 4.37 4.97
N ALA A 138 -18.11 3.15 4.58
CA ALA A 138 -19.08 2.13 4.19
C ALA A 138 -19.99 1.73 5.38
N LEU A 139 -19.43 1.57 6.57
CA LEU A 139 -20.20 1.31 7.79
C LEU A 139 -21.16 2.46 8.10
N THR A 140 -20.65 3.68 8.05
CA THR A 140 -21.44 4.89 8.34
C THR A 140 -22.62 5.03 7.39
N GLU A 141 -22.43 4.84 6.09
CA GLU A 141 -23.48 4.92 5.07
C GLU A 141 -24.54 3.79 5.24
N ALA A 142 -24.13 2.64 5.77
CA ALA A 142 -25.03 1.54 6.08
C ALA A 142 -25.74 1.67 7.45
N GLY A 143 -25.43 2.72 8.22
CA GLY A 143 -25.99 2.91 9.58
C GLY A 143 -25.39 1.95 10.63
N VAL A 144 -24.27 1.30 10.34
CA VAL A 144 -23.53 0.43 11.26
C VAL A 144 -22.52 1.25 12.03
N ALA A 145 -22.52 1.15 13.37
CA ALA A 145 -21.59 1.88 14.21
C ALA A 145 -20.15 1.38 14.00
N PHE A 146 -19.22 2.30 13.81
CA PHE A 146 -17.79 1.99 13.81
C PHE A 146 -17.35 1.54 15.21
N ASP A 147 -16.68 0.39 15.27
CA ASP A 147 -16.14 -0.19 16.51
C ASP A 147 -14.61 -0.33 16.37
N PRO A 148 -13.83 0.52 17.08
CA PRO A 148 -12.37 0.46 17.00
C PRO A 148 -11.77 -0.90 17.42
N SER A 149 -12.49 -1.68 18.25
CA SER A 149 -12.01 -3.00 18.66
C SER A 149 -11.98 -4.04 17.54
N LEU A 150 -12.67 -3.76 16.43
CA LEU A 150 -12.65 -4.57 15.21
C LEU A 150 -11.54 -4.15 14.24
N VAL A 151 -10.77 -3.09 14.52
CA VAL A 151 -9.61 -2.70 13.72
C VAL A 151 -8.36 -3.36 14.27
N VAL A 152 -7.76 -4.24 13.48
CA VAL A 152 -6.54 -4.96 13.83
C VAL A 152 -5.38 -4.47 12.99
N GLU A 153 -4.43 -3.79 13.64
CA GLU A 153 -3.20 -3.33 13.01
C GLU A 153 -2.26 -4.49 12.70
N THR A 154 -1.66 -4.46 11.51
CA THR A 154 -0.67 -5.45 11.07
C THR A 154 0.20 -4.88 9.97
N ASP A 155 1.44 -5.32 9.86
CA ASP A 155 2.29 -5.00 8.70
C ASP A 155 1.89 -5.82 7.46
N TYR A 156 2.46 -5.49 6.29
CA TYR A 156 2.13 -6.12 5.02
C TYR A 156 2.85 -7.47 4.78
N TYR A 157 3.44 -8.08 5.81
CA TYR A 157 4.04 -9.41 5.73
C TYR A 157 3.06 -10.50 6.16
N ILE A 158 3.12 -11.66 5.49
CA ILE A 158 2.25 -12.80 5.80
C ILE A 158 2.43 -13.27 7.25
N SER A 159 3.68 -13.23 7.76
CA SER A 159 4.00 -13.59 9.16
C SER A 159 3.28 -12.69 10.15
N ASP A 160 3.33 -11.38 9.94
CA ASP A 160 2.77 -10.41 10.86
C ASP A 160 1.24 -10.47 10.86
N ALA A 161 0.66 -10.62 9.67
CA ALA A 161 -0.77 -10.83 9.52
C ALA A 161 -1.24 -12.15 10.15
N TYR A 162 -0.44 -13.22 10.07
CA TYR A 162 -0.73 -14.47 10.76
C TYR A 162 -0.78 -14.29 12.27
N GLU A 163 0.22 -13.62 12.86
CA GLU A 163 0.24 -13.35 14.32
C GLU A 163 -0.91 -12.43 14.72
N ALA A 164 -1.13 -11.33 14.01
CA ALA A 164 -2.20 -10.38 14.30
C ALA A 164 -3.61 -11.00 14.15
N SER A 165 -3.76 -12.05 13.35
CA SER A 165 -5.04 -12.74 13.16
C SER A 165 -5.59 -13.35 14.44
N ALA A 166 -4.77 -13.61 15.44
CA ALA A 166 -5.25 -14.04 16.77
C ALA A 166 -6.24 -13.02 17.35
N ASN A 167 -5.93 -11.72 17.23
CA ASN A 167 -6.79 -10.66 17.73
C ASN A 167 -8.14 -10.58 16.99
N VAL A 168 -8.17 -10.96 15.69
CA VAL A 168 -9.44 -11.06 14.95
C VAL A 168 -10.29 -12.19 15.47
N LEU A 169 -9.67 -13.35 15.75
CA LEU A 169 -10.38 -14.55 16.22
C LEU A 169 -10.95 -14.37 17.64
N ASP A 170 -10.42 -13.45 18.43
CA ASP A 170 -10.90 -13.10 19.76
C ASP A 170 -12.11 -12.13 19.72
N THR A 171 -12.50 -11.64 18.52
CA THR A 171 -13.68 -10.78 18.35
C THR A 171 -14.94 -11.58 18.00
N ASP A 172 -16.08 -10.88 17.99
CA ASP A 172 -17.36 -11.40 17.49
C ASP A 172 -17.59 -11.10 16.00
N ALA A 173 -16.53 -10.76 15.26
CA ALA A 173 -16.60 -10.47 13.84
C ALA A 173 -17.09 -11.70 13.03
N THR A 174 -18.01 -11.46 12.12
CA THR A 174 -18.57 -12.50 11.24
C THR A 174 -17.95 -12.47 9.83
N ALA A 175 -17.20 -11.42 9.53
CA ALA A 175 -16.44 -11.25 8.29
C ALA A 175 -15.20 -10.40 8.56
N VAL A 176 -14.23 -10.49 7.63
CA VAL A 176 -12.98 -9.72 7.72
C VAL A 176 -12.70 -9.01 6.40
N PHE A 177 -12.48 -7.72 6.47
CA PHE A 177 -11.82 -6.96 5.41
C PHE A 177 -10.31 -6.99 5.65
N ALA A 178 -9.58 -7.76 4.84
CA ALA A 178 -8.12 -7.76 4.82
C ALA A 178 -7.64 -6.74 3.78
N SER A 179 -6.90 -5.74 4.20
CA SER A 179 -6.56 -4.59 3.35
C SER A 179 -5.49 -4.88 2.28
N SER A 180 -4.91 -6.09 2.25
CA SER A 180 -4.01 -6.54 1.17
C SER A 180 -4.03 -8.07 1.04
N ASP A 181 -3.52 -8.56 -0.12
CA ASP A 181 -3.41 -10.02 -0.39
C ASP A 181 -2.57 -10.73 0.68
N ASN A 182 -1.43 -10.15 1.07
CA ASN A 182 -0.55 -10.75 2.08
C ASN A 182 -1.24 -10.83 3.45
N ILE A 183 -2.00 -9.80 3.83
CA ILE A 183 -2.80 -9.81 5.06
C ILE A 183 -3.86 -10.91 4.99
N ALA A 184 -4.57 -11.03 3.86
CA ALA A 184 -5.54 -12.10 3.66
C ALA A 184 -4.91 -13.49 3.73
N LEU A 185 -3.72 -13.69 3.13
CA LEU A 185 -3.00 -14.96 3.18
C LEU A 185 -2.55 -15.31 4.60
N GLY A 186 -2.09 -14.33 5.39
CA GLY A 186 -1.75 -14.53 6.80
C GLY A 186 -2.95 -14.98 7.63
N LEU A 187 -4.08 -14.30 7.47
CA LEU A 187 -5.35 -14.67 8.12
C LEU A 187 -5.81 -16.08 7.70
N LEU A 188 -5.86 -16.37 6.40
CA LEU A 188 -6.25 -17.70 5.92
C LEU A 188 -5.35 -18.80 6.47
N LYS A 189 -4.03 -18.58 6.50
CA LYS A 189 -3.10 -19.54 7.10
C LYS A 189 -3.42 -19.81 8.57
N ARG A 190 -3.83 -18.80 9.32
CA ARG A 190 -4.24 -18.96 10.73
C ARG A 190 -5.55 -19.74 10.87
N LEU A 191 -6.53 -19.48 9.99
CA LEU A 191 -7.83 -20.14 10.03
C LEU A 191 -7.79 -21.64 9.67
N TYR A 192 -6.77 -22.09 8.93
CA TYR A 192 -6.63 -23.48 8.51
C TYR A 192 -5.67 -24.31 9.40
N GLN A 193 -5.19 -23.79 10.49
CA GLN A 193 -4.42 -24.51 11.51
C GLN A 193 -5.24 -24.83 12.74
#